data_7972836b02de03790ff068334c92e0a7
#
_entry.id   7972836b02de03790ff068334c92e0a7
#
_cell.length_a   1.000
_cell.length_b   1.000
_cell.length_c   1.000
_cell.angle_alpha   90.00
_cell.angle_beta   90.00
_cell.angle_gamma   90.00
#
_symmetry.space_group_name_H-M   'P 1'
#
loop_
_entity.id
_entity.type
_entity.pdbx_description
1 polymer ?
#
loop_
_entity_poly.entity_id
_entity_poly.type
_entity_poly.pdbx_seq_one_letter_code
_entity_poly.pdbx_strand_id
1 'polypeptide(L)'
;DIGGPTMVRSAAKNYNDVVILSNTKQYEDLTIELNKNKGSTNLKFREKLAEEAFMETAYYESKIFNYFNQKSKNLFPIKNVFSGKLVEKTRYGENPHQKGAIYSQNNKQEIIQISGKQLSYNNYNDLYSALSISKTLPKNKGVAIIKHANPCGVSINPNKIKSFKEALESD
;
A
#
# COMPACT_ATOMS: atom_id res chain seq x y z
N ASP A 1 -2.43 22.49 7.00
CA ASP A 1 -2.57 23.51 5.97
C ASP A 1 -4.03 23.56 5.48
N ILE A 2 -4.53 24.74 5.21
CA ILE A 2 -5.92 24.96 4.72
C ILE A 2 -5.89 25.62 3.34
N GLY A 3 -5.14 26.71 3.19
CA GLY A 3 -5.10 27.50 1.97
C GLY A 3 -4.48 26.77 0.79
N GLY A 4 -3.38 26.06 1.01
CA GLY A 4 -2.71 25.26 -0.01
C GLY A 4 -3.61 24.18 -0.61
N PRO A 5 -4.21 23.27 0.18
CA PRO A 5 -5.16 22.29 -0.33
C PRO A 5 -6.36 22.90 -1.03
N THR A 6 -6.88 24.03 -0.55
CA THR A 6 -8.00 24.73 -1.18
C THR A 6 -7.64 25.22 -2.59
N MET A 7 -6.49 25.89 -2.73
CA MET A 7 -6.01 26.38 -4.03
C MET A 7 -5.69 25.23 -5.00
N VAL A 8 -5.04 24.19 -4.52
CA VAL A 8 -4.71 22.98 -5.30
C VAL A 8 -5.99 22.34 -5.85
N ARG A 9 -7.00 22.13 -5.00
CA ARG A 9 -8.30 21.55 -5.42
C ARG A 9 -9.05 22.44 -6.41
N SER A 10 -9.01 23.76 -6.18
CA SER A 10 -9.65 24.73 -7.08
C SER A 10 -9.03 24.69 -8.48
N ALA A 11 -7.71 24.70 -8.57
CA ALA A 11 -6.97 24.59 -9.82
C ALA A 11 -7.21 23.23 -10.51
N ALA A 12 -7.14 22.13 -9.76
CA ALA A 12 -7.40 20.79 -10.27
C ALA A 12 -8.82 20.65 -10.85
N LYS A 13 -9.82 21.25 -10.20
CA LYS A 13 -11.20 21.27 -10.71
C LYS A 13 -11.33 22.00 -12.06
N ASN A 14 -10.47 22.99 -12.30
CA ASN A 14 -10.44 23.75 -13.55
C ASN A 14 -9.36 23.24 -14.53
N TYR A 15 -9.10 21.95 -14.57
CA TYR A 15 -8.05 21.35 -15.41
C TYR A 15 -8.23 21.60 -16.93
N ASN A 16 -9.41 21.99 -17.37
CA ASN A 16 -9.61 22.36 -18.77
C ASN A 16 -8.70 23.52 -19.19
N ASP A 17 -8.44 24.47 -18.29
CA ASP A 17 -7.70 25.70 -18.58
C ASP A 17 -6.46 25.88 -17.70
N VAL A 18 -6.38 25.18 -16.54
CA VAL A 18 -5.34 25.36 -15.53
C VAL A 18 -4.52 24.09 -15.36
N VAL A 19 -3.19 24.25 -15.37
CA VAL A 19 -2.27 23.21 -14.92
C VAL A 19 -1.98 23.38 -13.43
N ILE A 20 -2.03 22.28 -12.65
CA ILE A 20 -1.67 22.29 -11.24
C ILE A 20 -0.57 21.28 -10.97
N LEU A 21 0.46 21.72 -10.27
CA LEU A 21 1.52 20.85 -9.76
C LEU A 21 1.34 20.68 -8.25
N SER A 22 1.22 19.45 -7.80
CA SER A 22 1.10 19.10 -6.39
C SER A 22 2.37 18.45 -5.81
N ASN A 23 3.38 18.20 -6.67
CA ASN A 23 4.64 17.58 -6.30
C ASN A 23 5.80 18.16 -7.10
N THR A 24 6.94 18.41 -6.44
CA THR A 24 8.15 18.95 -7.07
C THR A 24 8.72 18.05 -8.18
N LYS A 25 8.47 16.75 -8.15
CA LYS A 25 8.86 15.81 -9.21
C LYS A 25 8.19 16.09 -10.56
N GLN A 26 7.09 16.85 -10.57
CA GLN A 26 6.34 17.22 -11.78
C GLN A 26 6.94 18.43 -12.51
N TYR A 27 7.94 19.12 -11.95
CA TYR A 27 8.53 20.33 -12.56
C TYR A 27 9.25 20.03 -13.88
N GLU A 28 9.96 18.90 -13.93
CA GLU A 28 10.64 18.46 -15.15
C GLU A 28 9.64 18.11 -16.24
N ASP A 29 8.61 17.33 -15.92
CA ASP A 29 7.52 16.97 -16.85
C ASP A 29 6.83 18.21 -17.42
N LEU A 30 6.55 19.22 -16.57
CA LEU A 30 5.98 20.49 -17.04
C LEU A 30 6.91 21.22 -17.99
N THR A 31 8.20 21.29 -17.69
CA THR A 31 9.19 21.94 -18.54
C THR A 31 9.26 21.30 -19.93
N ILE A 32 9.25 19.96 -19.97
CA ILE A 32 9.24 19.20 -21.21
C ILE A 32 7.94 19.49 -22.00
N GLU A 33 6.79 19.48 -21.32
CA GLU A 33 5.48 19.72 -21.94
C GLU A 33 5.38 21.12 -22.54
N LEU A 34 5.85 22.16 -21.82
CA LEU A 34 5.86 23.55 -22.30
C LEU A 34 6.79 23.72 -23.51
N ASN A 35 7.98 23.12 -23.49
CA ASN A 35 8.90 23.16 -24.61
C ASN A 35 8.31 22.50 -25.87
N LYS A 36 7.66 21.34 -25.68
CA LYS A 36 7.03 20.60 -26.78
C LYS A 36 5.85 21.34 -27.40
N ASN A 37 5.08 22.07 -26.61
CA ASN A 37 3.84 22.72 -27.03
C ASN A 37 3.96 24.26 -27.12
N LYS A 38 5.18 24.79 -27.34
CA LYS A 38 5.42 26.23 -27.54
C LYS A 38 4.86 27.13 -26.41
N GLY A 39 5.10 26.71 -25.16
CA GLY A 39 4.68 27.44 -23.96
C GLY A 39 3.26 27.11 -23.47
N SER A 40 2.59 26.12 -24.05
CA SER A 40 1.26 25.66 -23.62
C SER A 40 1.31 24.22 -23.07
N THR A 41 0.20 23.78 -22.48
CA THR A 41 0.01 22.39 -22.01
C THR A 41 -1.20 21.78 -22.69
N ASN A 42 -1.14 20.48 -23.02
CA ASN A 42 -2.30 19.79 -23.57
C ASN A 42 -3.28 19.34 -22.47
N LEU A 43 -4.54 19.11 -22.84
CA LEU A 43 -5.60 18.73 -21.92
C LEU A 43 -5.28 17.43 -21.16
N LYS A 44 -4.76 16.40 -21.84
CA LYS A 44 -4.44 15.12 -21.23
C LYS A 44 -3.37 15.24 -20.15
N PHE A 45 -2.38 16.12 -20.35
CA PHE A 45 -1.37 16.41 -19.34
C PHE A 45 -1.99 17.08 -18.10
N ARG A 46 -2.86 18.09 -18.29
CA ARG A 46 -3.56 18.76 -17.20
C ARG A 46 -4.50 17.83 -16.44
N GLU A 47 -5.22 16.97 -17.15
CA GLU A 47 -6.11 15.96 -16.57
C GLU A 47 -5.36 14.97 -15.67
N LYS A 48 -4.21 14.45 -16.13
CA LYS A 48 -3.33 13.61 -15.32
C LYS A 48 -2.89 14.30 -14.04
N LEU A 49 -2.44 15.56 -14.13
CA LEU A 49 -1.98 16.31 -12.96
C LEU A 49 -3.13 16.67 -12.00
N ALA A 50 -4.33 16.89 -12.51
CA ALA A 50 -5.52 17.09 -11.68
C ALA A 50 -5.88 15.82 -10.90
N GLU A 51 -5.81 14.64 -11.53
CA GLU A 51 -5.96 13.34 -10.84
C GLU A 51 -4.95 13.19 -9.70
N GLU A 52 -3.67 13.45 -9.97
CA GLU A 52 -2.60 13.38 -8.97
C GLU A 52 -2.83 14.39 -7.82
N ALA A 53 -3.29 15.60 -8.13
CA ALA A 53 -3.60 16.63 -7.14
C ALA A 53 -4.78 16.23 -6.23
N PHE A 54 -5.83 15.65 -6.77
CA PHE A 54 -6.95 15.12 -5.97
C PHE A 54 -6.52 13.92 -5.14
N MET A 55 -5.67 13.04 -5.66
CA MET A 55 -5.10 11.92 -4.89
C MET A 55 -4.31 12.43 -3.67
N GLU A 56 -3.43 13.41 -3.84
CA GLU A 56 -2.62 13.97 -2.75
C GLU A 56 -3.49 14.64 -1.68
N THR A 57 -4.48 15.44 -2.10
CA THR A 57 -5.38 16.11 -1.14
C THR A 57 -6.27 15.13 -0.41
N ALA A 58 -6.81 14.10 -1.09
CA ALA A 58 -7.61 13.05 -0.45
C ALA A 58 -6.80 12.23 0.55
N TYR A 59 -5.55 11.89 0.18
CA TYR A 59 -4.64 11.19 1.09
C TYR A 59 -4.33 12.03 2.34
N TYR A 60 -4.08 13.32 2.17
CA TYR A 60 -3.84 14.27 3.26
C TYR A 60 -5.04 14.36 4.22
N GLU A 61 -6.25 14.58 3.69
CA GLU A 61 -7.48 14.62 4.48
C GLU A 61 -7.73 13.31 5.23
N SER A 62 -7.43 12.17 4.61
CA SER A 62 -7.55 10.88 5.28
C SER A 62 -6.65 10.75 6.51
N LYS A 63 -5.45 11.33 6.47
CA LYS A 63 -4.53 11.34 7.63
C LYS A 63 -5.03 12.24 8.73
N ILE A 64 -5.61 13.38 8.39
CA ILE A 64 -6.23 14.28 9.38
C ILE A 64 -7.42 13.59 10.06
N PHE A 65 -8.33 12.99 9.27
CA PHE A 65 -9.45 12.24 9.81
C PHE A 65 -8.99 11.12 10.75
N ASN A 66 -8.05 10.29 10.32
CA ASN A 66 -7.54 9.18 11.12
C ASN A 66 -6.89 9.66 12.43
N TYR A 67 -6.17 10.78 12.41
CA TYR A 67 -5.61 11.39 13.62
C TYR A 67 -6.71 11.76 14.62
N PHE A 68 -7.75 12.45 14.19
CA PHE A 68 -8.85 12.85 15.08
C PHE A 68 -9.68 11.65 15.54
N ASN A 69 -9.92 10.67 14.70
CA ASN A 69 -10.62 9.44 15.04
C ASN A 69 -9.88 8.64 16.13
N GLN A 70 -8.55 8.53 16.01
CA GLN A 70 -7.72 7.91 17.05
C GLN A 70 -7.75 8.67 18.37
N LYS A 71 -7.71 10.02 18.31
CA LYS A 71 -7.78 10.89 19.49
C LYS A 71 -9.12 10.77 20.21
N SER A 72 -10.22 10.69 19.48
CA SER A 72 -11.56 10.51 20.03
C SER A 72 -11.85 9.08 20.49
N LYS A 73 -11.01 8.11 20.14
CA LYS A 73 -11.19 6.66 20.40
C LYS A 73 -12.51 6.12 19.87
N ASN A 74 -13.03 6.71 18.78
CA ASN A 74 -14.26 6.24 18.15
C ASN A 74 -13.99 4.95 17.37
N LEU A 75 -14.50 3.83 17.88
CA LEU A 75 -14.32 2.51 17.27
C LEU A 75 -15.17 2.33 16.01
N PHE A 76 -16.30 3.01 15.91
CA PHE A 76 -17.28 2.84 14.83
C PHE A 76 -17.72 4.20 14.27
N PRO A 77 -16.84 4.90 13.53
CA PRO A 77 -17.24 6.15 12.89
C PRO A 77 -18.32 5.90 11.82
N ILE A 78 -19.25 6.85 11.64
CA ILE A 78 -20.32 6.76 10.64
C ILE A 78 -19.77 6.58 9.22
N LYS A 79 -18.60 7.18 8.93
CA LYS A 79 -17.83 6.97 7.69
C LYS A 79 -16.42 6.61 8.06
N ASN A 80 -15.87 5.58 7.42
CA ASN A 80 -14.48 5.20 7.61
C ASN A 80 -13.66 5.47 6.34
N VAL A 81 -12.41 5.91 6.51
CA VAL A 81 -11.52 6.27 5.41
C VAL A 81 -10.24 5.46 5.52
N PHE A 82 -9.99 4.64 4.49
CA PHE A 82 -8.77 3.88 4.36
C PHE A 82 -7.84 4.55 3.34
N SER A 83 -6.59 4.74 3.71
CA SER A 83 -5.57 5.26 2.80
C SER A 83 -4.27 4.51 2.97
N GLY A 84 -3.55 4.32 1.87
CA GLY A 84 -2.25 3.65 1.89
C GLY A 84 -1.37 4.14 0.75
N LYS A 85 -0.06 4.07 0.94
CA LYS A 85 0.92 4.28 -0.13
C LYS A 85 1.26 2.95 -0.78
N LEU A 86 1.39 2.95 -2.10
CA LEU A 86 1.86 1.79 -2.84
C LEU A 86 3.26 1.41 -2.37
N VAL A 87 3.41 0.18 -1.92
CA VAL A 87 4.69 -0.40 -1.51
C VAL A 87 5.28 -1.18 -2.68
N GLU A 88 4.48 -2.07 -3.26
CA GLU A 88 4.93 -2.99 -4.31
C GLU A 88 3.75 -3.43 -5.18
N LYS A 89 4.03 -3.65 -6.47
CA LYS A 89 3.13 -4.40 -7.37
C LYS A 89 3.51 -5.87 -7.26
N THR A 90 2.55 -6.75 -7.07
CA THR A 90 2.81 -8.18 -7.02
C THR A 90 3.06 -8.74 -8.44
N ARG A 91 3.68 -9.93 -8.53
CA ARG A 91 3.93 -10.60 -9.79
C ARG A 91 2.62 -10.86 -10.58
N TYR A 92 1.55 -11.23 -9.87
CA TYR A 92 0.17 -11.34 -10.34
C TYR A 92 -0.78 -11.29 -9.13
N GLY A 93 -2.09 -11.20 -9.34
CA GLY A 93 -3.11 -11.23 -8.31
C GLY A 93 -3.36 -12.65 -7.75
N GLU A 94 -4.60 -12.98 -7.43
CA GLU A 94 -4.98 -14.33 -7.00
C GLU A 94 -4.79 -15.34 -8.15
N ASN A 95 -5.16 -14.93 -9.37
CA ASN A 95 -4.98 -15.71 -10.59
C ASN A 95 -3.95 -15.05 -11.53
N PRO A 96 -3.27 -15.81 -12.42
CA PRO A 96 -2.18 -15.30 -13.26
C PRO A 96 -2.54 -14.11 -14.16
N HIS A 97 -3.79 -13.99 -14.58
CA HIS A 97 -4.26 -12.90 -15.43
C HIS A 97 -4.63 -11.63 -14.66
N GLN A 98 -4.71 -11.69 -13.33
CA GLN A 98 -5.05 -10.57 -12.46
C GLN A 98 -3.80 -9.79 -12.06
N LYS A 99 -3.98 -8.48 -11.82
CA LYS A 99 -2.94 -7.62 -11.24
C LYS A 99 -3.20 -7.48 -9.74
N GLY A 100 -2.13 -7.37 -8.96
CA GLY A 100 -2.21 -7.13 -7.53
C GLY A 100 -1.16 -6.12 -7.08
N ALA A 101 -1.40 -5.50 -5.93
CA ALA A 101 -0.49 -4.55 -5.33
C ALA A 101 -0.63 -4.54 -3.80
N ILE A 102 0.44 -4.18 -3.13
CA ILE A 102 0.51 -4.01 -1.67
C ILE A 102 0.53 -2.52 -1.36
N TYR A 103 -0.35 -2.09 -0.48
CA TYR A 103 -0.40 -0.75 0.05
C TYR A 103 -0.15 -0.77 1.56
N SER A 104 0.61 0.19 2.07
CA SER A 104 0.85 0.35 3.51
C SER A 104 0.23 1.65 4.03
N GLN A 105 -0.49 1.55 5.14
CA GLN A 105 -1.06 2.72 5.83
C GLN A 105 0.00 3.52 6.61
N ASN A 106 1.04 2.84 7.10
CA ASN A 106 2.06 3.40 8.00
C ASN A 106 3.40 3.69 7.31
N ASN A 107 3.47 3.61 5.99
CA ASN A 107 4.70 3.72 5.20
C ASN A 107 5.80 2.71 5.61
N LYS A 108 5.44 1.65 6.35
CA LYS A 108 6.36 0.59 6.76
C LYS A 108 6.09 -0.66 5.94
N GLN A 109 7.14 -1.19 5.36
CA GLN A 109 7.12 -2.52 4.78
C GLN A 109 7.33 -3.52 5.91
N GLU A 110 6.29 -4.29 6.24
CA GLU A 110 6.35 -5.28 7.33
C GLU A 110 7.14 -6.53 6.92
N ILE A 111 7.15 -6.83 5.62
CA ILE A 111 7.83 -8.00 5.03
C ILE A 111 8.87 -7.48 4.04
N ILE A 112 10.12 -7.87 4.24
CA ILE A 112 11.24 -7.54 3.34
C ILE A 112 11.69 -8.83 2.68
N GLN A 113 11.56 -8.88 1.35
CA GLN A 113 12.09 -9.98 0.56
C GLN A 113 13.59 -9.79 0.35
N ILE A 114 14.40 -10.77 0.83
CA ILE A 114 15.86 -10.71 0.74
C ILE A 114 16.34 -11.31 -0.60
N SER A 115 15.63 -12.32 -1.11
CA SER A 115 16.03 -13.02 -2.34
C SER A 115 14.83 -13.72 -2.99
N GLY A 116 15.03 -14.25 -4.21
CA GLY A 116 14.04 -15.03 -4.92
C GLY A 116 13.21 -14.20 -5.91
N LYS A 117 12.22 -14.86 -6.53
CA LYS A 117 11.30 -14.24 -7.49
C LYS A 117 10.32 -13.31 -6.78
N GLN A 118 9.89 -12.26 -7.48
CA GLN A 118 8.84 -11.36 -7.00
C GLN A 118 7.62 -12.15 -6.50
N LEU A 119 7.09 -11.78 -5.34
CA LEU A 119 5.98 -12.46 -4.70
C LEU A 119 4.67 -12.18 -5.45
N SER A 120 3.78 -13.18 -5.46
CA SER A 120 2.40 -13.04 -5.91
C SER A 120 1.50 -12.64 -4.74
N TYR A 121 0.24 -12.29 -5.04
CA TYR A 121 -0.80 -12.10 -4.04
C TYR A 121 -0.92 -13.30 -3.09
N ASN A 122 -0.95 -14.52 -3.65
CA ASN A 122 -1.06 -15.75 -2.84
C ASN A 122 0.12 -15.94 -1.90
N ASN A 123 1.36 -15.61 -2.34
CA ASN A 123 2.52 -15.69 -1.46
C ASN A 123 2.40 -14.70 -0.28
N TYR A 124 1.92 -13.47 -0.51
CA TYR A 124 1.67 -12.53 0.57
C TYR A 124 0.58 -13.03 1.53
N ASN A 125 -0.49 -13.63 1.01
CA ASN A 125 -1.56 -14.20 1.82
C ASN A 125 -1.04 -15.32 2.73
N ASP A 126 -0.24 -16.24 2.19
CA ASP A 126 0.43 -17.29 2.95
C ASP A 126 1.38 -16.71 4.03
N LEU A 127 2.19 -15.70 3.67
CA LEU A 127 3.12 -15.04 4.58
C LEU A 127 2.42 -14.36 5.74
N TYR A 128 1.32 -13.63 5.49
CA TYR A 128 0.56 -12.97 6.56
C TYR A 128 -0.13 -14.00 7.47
N SER A 129 -0.63 -15.11 6.93
CA SER A 129 -1.17 -16.22 7.71
C SER A 129 -0.10 -16.87 8.57
N ALA A 130 1.07 -17.16 8.01
CA ALA A 130 2.22 -17.69 8.74
C ALA A 130 2.65 -16.75 9.87
N LEU A 131 2.76 -15.45 9.59
CA LEU A 131 3.13 -14.44 10.57
C LEU A 131 2.10 -14.33 11.71
N SER A 132 0.82 -14.38 11.39
CA SER A 132 -0.27 -14.31 12.37
C SER A 132 -0.21 -15.50 13.32
N ILE A 133 -0.05 -16.72 12.82
CA ILE A 133 0.07 -17.92 13.62
C ILE A 133 1.37 -17.91 14.42
N SER A 134 2.51 -17.59 13.80
CA SER A 134 3.80 -17.58 14.49
C SER A 134 3.86 -16.61 15.67
N LYS A 135 3.11 -15.48 15.61
CA LYS A 135 3.00 -14.51 16.71
C LYS A 135 2.26 -15.08 17.94
N THR A 136 1.43 -16.10 17.78
CA THR A 136 0.73 -16.76 18.90
C THR A 136 1.57 -17.86 19.55
N LEU A 137 2.63 -18.32 18.86
CA LEU A 137 3.50 -19.38 19.38
C LEU A 137 4.52 -18.81 20.38
N PRO A 138 5.00 -19.65 21.33
CA PRO A 138 6.05 -19.23 22.25
C PRO A 138 7.32 -18.80 21.51
N LYS A 139 7.90 -17.67 21.92
CA LYS A 139 9.07 -17.07 21.26
C LYS A 139 10.19 -18.08 21.07
N ASN A 140 10.67 -18.22 19.84
CA ASN A 140 11.76 -19.11 19.41
C ASN A 140 11.52 -20.62 19.60
N LYS A 141 10.27 -21.07 19.79
CA LYS A 141 9.95 -22.48 20.05
C LYS A 141 8.93 -23.08 19.11
N GLY A 142 8.42 -22.31 18.14
CA GLY A 142 7.37 -22.77 17.26
C GLY A 142 7.71 -22.67 15.79
N VAL A 143 7.07 -23.53 14.99
CA VAL A 143 7.08 -23.53 13.52
C VAL A 143 5.64 -23.62 13.03
N ALA A 144 5.30 -22.83 12.01
CA ALA A 144 4.04 -22.93 11.29
C ALA A 144 4.34 -23.12 9.79
N ILE A 145 3.73 -24.12 9.17
CA ILE A 145 3.76 -24.38 7.73
C ILE A 145 2.38 -24.03 7.17
N ILE A 146 2.36 -23.24 6.11
CA ILE A 146 1.11 -22.70 5.57
C ILE A 146 0.97 -23.10 4.10
N LYS A 147 -0.23 -23.52 3.73
CA LYS A 147 -0.68 -23.73 2.36
C LYS A 147 -2.05 -23.07 2.17
N HIS A 148 -2.19 -22.27 1.11
CA HIS A 148 -3.47 -21.60 0.77
C HIS A 148 -4.06 -20.82 1.96
N ALA A 149 -3.21 -20.03 2.63
CA ALA A 149 -3.53 -19.24 3.82
C ALA A 149 -4.01 -20.02 5.06
N ASN A 150 -3.90 -21.35 5.05
CA ASN A 150 -4.27 -22.21 6.16
C ASN A 150 -3.06 -22.95 6.72
N PRO A 151 -3.01 -23.22 8.04
CA PRO A 151 -1.96 -24.06 8.62
C PRO A 151 -2.17 -25.51 8.20
N CYS A 152 -1.16 -26.10 7.59
CA CYS A 152 -1.09 -27.54 7.33
C CYS A 152 -0.21 -28.27 8.35
N GLY A 153 0.69 -27.54 9.02
CA GLY A 153 1.48 -28.09 10.13
C GLY A 153 1.88 -27.01 11.12
N VAL A 154 1.70 -27.28 12.41
CA VAL A 154 2.14 -26.39 13.49
C VAL A 154 2.76 -27.22 14.60
N SER A 155 3.95 -26.85 15.08
CA SER A 155 4.60 -27.49 16.21
C SER A 155 5.22 -26.49 17.16
N ILE A 156 5.31 -26.86 18.43
CA ILE A 156 5.99 -26.13 19.48
C ILE A 156 7.04 -27.04 20.12
N ASN A 157 8.32 -26.79 19.81
CA ASN A 157 9.43 -27.55 20.40
C ASN A 157 10.63 -26.61 20.65
N PRO A 158 11.31 -26.68 21.79
CA PRO A 158 12.54 -25.92 22.06
C PRO A 158 13.65 -26.16 21.04
N ASN A 159 13.72 -27.38 20.48
CA ASN A 159 14.62 -27.69 19.37
C ASN A 159 13.96 -27.33 18.05
N LYS A 160 14.48 -26.31 17.37
CA LYS A 160 13.92 -25.77 16.12
C LYS A 160 13.83 -26.79 14.98
N ILE A 161 14.85 -27.68 14.86
CA ILE A 161 14.88 -28.73 13.84
C ILE A 161 13.79 -29.76 14.12
N LYS A 162 13.62 -30.14 15.37
CA LYS A 162 12.58 -31.08 15.78
C LYS A 162 11.20 -30.45 15.58
N SER A 163 11.02 -29.19 15.97
CA SER A 163 9.77 -28.44 15.71
C SER A 163 9.40 -28.40 14.23
N PHE A 164 10.39 -28.17 13.35
CA PHE A 164 10.16 -28.17 11.89
C PHE A 164 9.72 -29.55 11.38
N LYS A 165 10.40 -30.62 11.82
CA LYS A 165 10.05 -31.99 11.43
C LYS A 165 8.65 -32.39 11.91
N GLU A 166 8.30 -32.10 13.14
CA GLU A 166 6.97 -32.36 13.72
C GLU A 166 5.86 -31.60 12.95
N ALA A 167 6.11 -30.32 12.58
CA ALA A 167 5.18 -29.54 11.79
C ALA A 167 5.03 -30.12 10.37
N LEU A 168 6.13 -30.59 9.76
CA LEU A 168 6.12 -31.17 8.42
C LEU A 168 5.41 -32.53 8.39
N GLU A 169 5.54 -33.36 9.45
CA GLU A 169 4.88 -34.64 9.58
C GLU A 169 3.36 -34.51 9.77
N SER A 170 2.86 -33.33 10.06
CA SER A 170 1.43 -33.04 10.22
C SER A 170 0.71 -32.68 8.91
N ASP A 171 1.45 -32.50 7.80
CA ASP A 171 0.94 -32.11 6.48
C ASP A 171 0.51 -33.33 5.61
#